data_2029fa0eb79e46ef787ecc05260c448b
#
_entry.id   2029fa0eb79e46ef787ecc05260c448b
#
_cell.length_a   1.000
_cell.length_b   1.000
_cell.length_c   1.000
_cell.angle_alpha   90.00
_cell.angle_beta   90.00
_cell.angle_gamma   90.00
#
_symmetry.space_group_name_H-M   'P 1'
#
loop_
_entity.id
_entity.type
_entity.pdbx_description
1 polymer ?
#
loop_
_entity_poly.entity_id
_entity_poly.type
_entity_poly.pdbx_seq_one_letter_code
_entity_poly.pdbx_strand_id
1 'polypeptide(L)'
;MNAAWWRMALQPRWLAGLAAILVLAGGFAFLAQWQIGRAVAEATIESVDSETPVDLKTLLEPMTPQTLTDGGRRVTVTGTWTQQSTVIFERTQGDTTGEWLVRNFMVDGSCLPIAVGFGTAIDPTEFIFIDDSPSTLAGRLVPSDDIIAGDVQSDHRIIVAAADLINEWQCESMYDGYIILAETVSPLTVISAPPPVPQAVLNWLNIFYAIEWIAFAVFALYFWFRLVKDAVERETEAAGEAQP
;
A
#
# COMPACT_ATOMS: atom_id res chain seq x y z
N MET A 1 29.72 -26.16 -32.39
CA MET A 1 29.98 -24.92 -33.18
C MET A 1 31.17 -25.20 -34.07
N ASN A 2 30.97 -25.10 -35.42
CA ASN A 2 31.98 -25.49 -36.43
C ASN A 2 32.87 -24.30 -36.76
N ALA A 3 34.07 -24.53 -37.32
CA ALA A 3 34.98 -23.46 -37.78
C ALA A 3 34.30 -22.46 -38.76
N ALA A 4 33.33 -22.93 -39.55
CA ALA A 4 32.54 -22.13 -40.45
C ALA A 4 31.70 -21.09 -39.70
N TRP A 5 31.07 -21.45 -38.57
CA TRP A 5 30.30 -20.56 -37.76
C TRP A 5 31.16 -19.42 -37.21
N TRP A 6 32.34 -19.73 -36.68
CA TRP A 6 33.25 -18.70 -36.15
C TRP A 6 33.74 -17.75 -37.23
N ARG A 7 34.06 -18.26 -38.44
CA ARG A 7 34.44 -17.40 -39.59
C ARG A 7 33.33 -16.46 -39.99
N MET A 8 32.05 -16.92 -39.96
CA MET A 8 30.90 -16.08 -40.25
C MET A 8 30.68 -15.06 -39.15
N ALA A 9 30.66 -15.46 -37.89
CA ALA A 9 30.40 -14.58 -36.73
C ALA A 9 31.41 -13.44 -36.58
N LEU A 10 32.68 -13.69 -36.98
CA LEU A 10 33.75 -12.70 -36.92
C LEU A 10 33.78 -11.74 -38.10
N GLN A 11 32.90 -11.84 -39.09
CA GLN A 11 32.79 -10.84 -40.14
C GLN A 11 32.28 -9.51 -39.58
N PRO A 12 32.79 -8.36 -40.14
CA PRO A 12 32.44 -7.02 -39.59
C PRO A 12 30.94 -6.75 -39.46
N ARG A 13 30.12 -7.23 -40.40
CA ARG A 13 28.66 -7.09 -40.39
C ARG A 13 28.02 -7.80 -39.22
N TRP A 14 28.51 -9.01 -38.87
CA TRP A 14 27.99 -9.81 -37.78
C TRP A 14 28.47 -9.28 -36.41
N LEU A 15 29.71 -8.78 -36.36
CA LEU A 15 30.24 -8.09 -35.17
C LEU A 15 29.48 -6.80 -34.88
N ALA A 16 29.15 -6.01 -35.92
CA ALA A 16 28.31 -4.83 -35.79
C ALA A 16 26.90 -5.19 -35.27
N GLY A 17 26.31 -6.28 -35.80
CA GLY A 17 25.05 -6.82 -35.33
C GLY A 17 25.11 -7.26 -33.87
N LEU A 18 26.19 -7.97 -33.48
CA LEU A 18 26.42 -8.37 -32.09
C LEU A 18 26.55 -7.16 -31.16
N ALA A 19 27.32 -6.14 -31.57
CA ALA A 19 27.47 -4.92 -30.79
C ALA A 19 26.11 -4.21 -30.55
N ALA A 20 25.28 -4.12 -31.59
CA ALA A 20 23.93 -3.54 -31.48
C ALA A 20 23.04 -4.35 -30.51
N ILE A 21 23.11 -5.69 -30.59
CA ILE A 21 22.33 -6.58 -29.69
C ILE A 21 22.86 -6.52 -28.25
N LEU A 22 24.18 -6.41 -28.05
CA LEU A 22 24.74 -6.23 -26.70
C LEU A 22 24.31 -4.91 -26.07
N VAL A 23 24.22 -3.83 -26.83
CA VAL A 23 23.68 -2.55 -26.34
C VAL A 23 22.21 -2.71 -25.95
N LEU A 24 21.41 -3.40 -26.78
CA LEU A 24 20.00 -3.65 -26.51
C LEU A 24 19.82 -4.54 -25.26
N ALA A 25 20.59 -5.63 -25.16
CA ALA A 25 20.58 -6.54 -24.01
C ALA A 25 21.03 -5.82 -22.73
N GLY A 26 22.01 -4.93 -22.82
CA GLY A 26 22.43 -4.06 -21.73
C GLY A 26 21.31 -3.13 -21.25
N GLY A 27 20.54 -2.56 -22.18
CA GLY A 27 19.33 -1.79 -21.86
C GLY A 27 18.27 -2.61 -21.12
N PHE A 28 18.01 -3.84 -21.59
CA PHE A 28 17.08 -4.74 -20.89
C PHE A 28 17.60 -5.15 -19.50
N ALA A 29 18.88 -5.42 -19.36
CA ALA A 29 19.49 -5.72 -18.05
C ALA A 29 19.36 -4.52 -17.08
N PHE A 30 19.55 -3.32 -17.56
CA PHE A 30 19.35 -2.10 -16.77
C PHE A 30 17.88 -1.95 -16.32
N LEU A 31 16.92 -2.19 -17.21
CA LEU A 31 15.49 -2.15 -16.87
C LEU A 31 15.12 -3.23 -15.85
N ALA A 32 15.66 -4.45 -15.99
CA ALA A 32 15.47 -5.51 -15.00
C ALA A 32 16.01 -5.11 -13.63
N GLN A 33 17.22 -4.56 -13.58
CA GLN A 33 17.82 -4.08 -12.32
C GLN A 33 17.00 -2.95 -11.70
N TRP A 34 16.49 -2.03 -12.51
CA TRP A 34 15.62 -0.94 -12.04
C TRP A 34 14.32 -1.48 -11.44
N GLN A 35 13.67 -2.46 -12.07
CA GLN A 35 12.46 -3.10 -11.55
C GLN A 35 12.70 -3.83 -10.23
N ILE A 36 13.81 -4.56 -10.11
CA ILE A 36 14.19 -5.22 -8.86
C ILE A 36 14.43 -4.17 -7.76
N GLY A 37 15.13 -3.07 -8.08
CA GLY A 37 15.37 -1.97 -7.15
C GLY A 37 14.07 -1.37 -6.63
N ARG A 38 13.06 -1.18 -7.49
CA ARG A 38 11.72 -0.73 -7.07
C ARG A 38 11.02 -1.75 -6.19
N ALA A 39 11.02 -3.03 -6.56
CA ALA A 39 10.38 -4.08 -5.76
C ALA A 39 10.97 -4.16 -4.34
N VAL A 40 12.29 -3.99 -4.21
CA VAL A 40 12.99 -3.98 -2.91
C VAL A 40 12.73 -2.69 -2.13
N ALA A 41 12.75 -1.53 -2.79
CA ALA A 41 12.50 -0.23 -2.14
C ALA A 41 11.06 -0.15 -1.59
N GLU A 42 10.08 -0.67 -2.33
CA GLU A 42 8.68 -0.75 -1.89
C GLU A 42 8.50 -1.80 -0.75
N ALA A 43 9.34 -2.83 -0.70
CA ALA A 43 9.35 -3.83 0.38
C ALA A 43 10.05 -3.34 1.65
N THR A 44 10.95 -2.36 1.53
CA THR A 44 11.64 -1.76 2.67
C THR A 44 10.76 -0.61 3.20
N ILE A 45 9.70 -0.95 3.92
CA ILE A 45 9.02 0.04 4.76
C ILE A 45 10.03 0.38 5.85
N GLU A 46 10.56 1.59 5.79
CA GLU A 46 11.32 2.17 6.89
C GLU A 46 10.48 2.00 8.15
N SER A 47 11.02 1.35 9.18
CA SER A 47 10.30 1.14 10.44
C SER A 47 10.12 2.51 11.09
N VAL A 48 9.02 3.18 10.76
CA VAL A 48 8.63 4.42 11.43
C VAL A 48 8.34 4.07 12.89
N ASP A 49 8.94 4.79 13.81
CA ASP A 49 8.60 4.66 15.23
C ASP A 49 7.11 5.01 15.42
N SER A 50 6.29 3.96 15.54
CA SER A 50 4.85 4.09 15.72
C SER A 50 4.44 4.17 17.19
N GLU A 51 5.38 3.93 18.13
CA GLU A 51 5.07 3.81 19.55
C GLU A 51 5.34 5.08 20.34
N THR A 52 6.24 5.96 19.89
CA THR A 52 6.41 7.27 20.51
C THR A 52 5.24 8.20 20.15
N PRO A 53 4.44 8.64 21.13
CA PRO A 53 3.30 9.51 20.88
C PRO A 53 3.74 10.86 20.26
N VAL A 54 3.02 11.28 19.22
CA VAL A 54 3.21 12.59 18.59
C VAL A 54 1.89 13.36 18.56
N ASP A 55 1.94 14.68 18.47
CA ASP A 55 0.72 15.48 18.30
C ASP A 55 0.09 15.17 16.92
N LEU A 56 -1.20 14.86 16.88
CA LEU A 56 -1.94 14.57 15.65
C LEU A 56 -1.73 15.66 14.60
N LYS A 57 -1.73 16.93 15.02
CA LYS A 57 -1.59 18.08 14.12
C LYS A 57 -0.23 18.16 13.43
N THR A 58 0.78 17.43 13.91
CA THR A 58 2.09 17.33 13.24
C THR A 58 2.11 16.28 12.14
N LEU A 59 1.11 15.39 12.12
CA LEU A 59 1.01 14.30 11.16
C LEU A 59 -0.04 14.55 10.08
N LEU A 60 -1.18 15.11 10.47
CA LEU A 60 -2.36 15.15 9.63
C LEU A 60 -3.08 16.49 9.76
N GLU A 61 -3.46 17.04 8.62
CA GLU A 61 -4.34 18.21 8.54
C GLU A 61 -5.76 17.75 8.16
N PRO A 62 -6.82 18.49 8.58
CA PRO A 62 -8.18 18.18 8.14
C PRO A 62 -8.31 18.20 6.63
N MET A 63 -9.17 17.33 6.07
CA MET A 63 -9.42 17.18 4.63
C MET A 63 -8.20 16.77 3.80
N THR A 64 -7.14 16.27 4.44
CA THR A 64 -5.94 15.77 3.77
C THR A 64 -5.85 14.25 3.95
N PRO A 65 -5.65 13.48 2.86
CA PRO A 65 -5.50 12.04 2.96
C PRO A 65 -4.28 11.64 3.79
N GLN A 66 -4.43 10.59 4.61
CA GLN A 66 -3.30 9.99 5.32
C GLN A 66 -2.27 9.40 4.36
N THR A 67 -1.00 9.51 4.72
CA THR A 67 0.07 8.76 4.04
C THR A 67 0.23 7.38 4.67
N LEU A 68 0.91 6.47 3.97
CA LEU A 68 1.19 5.12 4.48
C LEU A 68 2.01 5.12 5.79
N THR A 69 2.73 6.21 6.06
CA THR A 69 3.59 6.36 7.24
C THR A 69 2.87 6.99 8.44
N ASP A 70 1.70 7.57 8.24
CA ASP A 70 0.92 8.23 9.31
C ASP A 70 0.04 7.23 10.05
N GLY A 71 -0.49 6.25 9.34
CA GLY A 71 -1.34 5.21 9.92
C GLY A 71 -0.60 4.33 10.92
N GLY A 72 -1.30 3.92 11.97
CA GLY A 72 -0.77 3.04 13.01
C GLY A 72 0.09 3.72 14.07
N ARG A 73 0.33 5.02 13.99
CA ARG A 73 1.13 5.77 14.99
C ARG A 73 0.33 6.07 16.25
N ARG A 74 1.02 6.10 17.39
CA ARG A 74 0.46 6.67 18.61
C ARG A 74 0.42 8.18 18.51
N VAL A 75 -0.75 8.74 18.84
CA VAL A 75 -0.98 10.19 18.79
C VAL A 75 -1.60 10.70 20.06
N THR A 76 -1.37 11.99 20.31
CA THR A 76 -2.12 12.78 21.28
C THR A 76 -2.88 13.87 20.55
N VAL A 77 -4.06 14.22 21.04
CA VAL A 77 -4.89 15.28 20.46
C VAL A 77 -5.68 15.99 21.56
N THR A 78 -5.80 17.30 21.45
CA THR A 78 -6.60 18.12 22.38
C THR A 78 -7.79 18.72 21.64
N GLY A 79 -8.96 18.61 22.26
CA GLY A 79 -10.22 19.11 21.69
C GLY A 79 -11.38 18.94 22.66
N THR A 80 -12.61 18.92 22.16
CA THR A 80 -13.83 18.78 22.95
C THR A 80 -14.74 17.69 22.40
N TRP A 81 -15.43 16.97 23.28
CA TRP A 81 -16.42 16.00 22.89
C TRP A 81 -17.68 16.67 22.37
N THR A 82 -18.28 16.07 21.34
CA THR A 82 -19.62 16.44 20.86
C THR A 82 -20.65 15.39 21.31
N GLN A 83 -21.91 15.63 21.02
CA GLN A 83 -22.99 14.69 21.28
C GLN A 83 -23.14 13.61 20.19
N GLN A 84 -22.44 13.77 19.08
CA GLN A 84 -22.55 12.87 17.92
C GLN A 84 -21.78 11.59 18.19
N SER A 85 -22.45 10.48 17.96
CA SER A 85 -21.88 9.15 18.09
C SER A 85 -22.55 8.18 17.12
N THR A 86 -21.85 7.14 16.75
CA THR A 86 -22.38 6.02 15.95
C THR A 86 -21.87 4.70 16.49
N VAL A 87 -22.64 3.64 16.29
CA VAL A 87 -22.23 2.27 16.63
C VAL A 87 -21.78 1.57 15.36
N ILE A 88 -20.62 0.94 15.42
CA ILE A 88 -20.07 0.14 14.32
C ILE A 88 -20.22 -1.32 14.69
N PHE A 89 -21.00 -2.03 13.92
CA PHE A 89 -21.35 -3.44 14.16
C PHE A 89 -20.30 -4.41 13.61
N GLU A 90 -20.47 -5.68 13.93
CA GLU A 90 -19.68 -6.81 13.40
C GLU A 90 -18.16 -6.69 13.63
N ARG A 91 -17.76 -5.95 14.68
CA ARG A 91 -16.35 -5.85 15.07
C ARG A 91 -15.93 -7.05 15.89
N THR A 92 -14.80 -7.66 15.53
CA THR A 92 -14.26 -8.84 16.21
C THR A 92 -13.07 -8.46 17.08
N GLN A 93 -13.09 -8.90 18.35
CA GLN A 93 -11.97 -8.75 19.27
C GLN A 93 -11.68 -10.09 19.94
N GLY A 94 -10.54 -10.72 19.60
CA GLY A 94 -10.29 -12.12 19.96
C GLY A 94 -11.33 -13.03 19.29
N ASP A 95 -12.02 -13.86 20.11
CA ASP A 95 -13.06 -14.77 19.64
C ASP A 95 -14.48 -14.17 19.78
N THR A 96 -14.60 -12.91 20.16
CA THR A 96 -15.89 -12.25 20.40
C THR A 96 -16.21 -11.28 19.27
N THR A 97 -17.39 -11.42 18.67
CA THR A 97 -17.98 -10.42 17.78
C THR A 97 -18.87 -9.49 18.58
N GLY A 98 -18.76 -8.20 18.34
CA GLY A 98 -19.49 -7.16 19.05
C GLY A 98 -19.49 -5.86 18.24
N GLU A 99 -19.43 -4.75 18.94
CA GLU A 99 -19.66 -3.42 18.42
C GLU A 99 -18.59 -2.46 18.93
N TRP A 100 -18.31 -1.43 18.14
CA TRP A 100 -17.50 -0.28 18.58
C TRP A 100 -18.39 0.94 18.77
N LEU A 101 -18.16 1.66 19.85
CA LEU A 101 -18.68 3.01 20.01
C LEU A 101 -17.69 3.99 19.35
N VAL A 102 -18.15 4.72 18.35
CA VAL A 102 -17.38 5.81 17.72
C VAL A 102 -18.08 7.12 18.04
N ARG A 103 -17.31 8.09 18.56
CA ARG A 103 -17.83 9.43 18.91
C ARG A 103 -17.07 10.50 18.17
N ASN A 104 -17.74 11.61 17.94
CA ASN A 104 -17.12 12.79 17.35
C ASN A 104 -16.38 13.62 18.41
N PHE A 105 -15.13 13.95 18.10
CA PHE A 105 -14.28 14.84 18.88
C PHE A 105 -13.89 16.04 18.04
N MET A 106 -14.16 17.24 18.53
CA MET A 106 -13.92 18.48 17.80
C MET A 106 -12.52 19.00 18.09
N VAL A 107 -11.70 19.12 17.05
CA VAL A 107 -10.32 19.62 17.12
C VAL A 107 -10.21 20.87 16.23
N ASP A 108 -10.05 22.02 16.83
CA ASP A 108 -9.95 23.33 16.11
C ASP A 108 -11.06 23.55 15.06
N GLY A 109 -12.29 23.11 15.37
CA GLY A 109 -13.44 23.26 14.47
C GLY A 109 -13.60 22.13 13.46
N SER A 110 -12.71 21.14 13.44
CA SER A 110 -12.78 19.95 12.57
C SER A 110 -13.18 18.73 13.35
N CYS A 111 -14.00 17.88 12.75
CA CYS A 111 -14.42 16.62 13.33
C CYS A 111 -13.32 15.58 13.25
N LEU A 112 -13.21 14.76 14.29
CA LEU A 112 -12.30 13.63 14.39
C LEU A 112 -13.05 12.43 14.97
N PRO A 113 -13.24 11.33 14.22
CA PRO A 113 -13.84 10.13 14.75
C PRO A 113 -12.92 9.47 15.80
N ILE A 114 -13.47 9.12 16.94
CA ILE A 114 -12.77 8.42 18.02
C ILE A 114 -13.48 7.12 18.34
N ALA A 115 -12.82 5.98 18.12
CA ALA A 115 -13.28 4.68 18.58
C ALA A 115 -13.01 4.54 20.08
N VAL A 116 -14.06 4.70 20.88
CA VAL A 116 -13.99 4.83 22.35
C VAL A 116 -13.79 3.47 23.01
N GLY A 117 -14.46 2.42 22.51
CA GLY A 117 -14.36 1.10 23.11
C GLY A 117 -15.23 0.07 22.41
N PHE A 118 -15.04 -1.18 22.83
CA PHE A 118 -15.74 -2.37 22.34
C PHE A 118 -16.76 -2.86 23.37
N GLY A 119 -17.92 -3.30 22.90
CA GLY A 119 -18.97 -3.93 23.68
C GLY A 119 -19.75 -4.95 22.85
N THR A 120 -20.63 -5.74 23.47
CA THR A 120 -21.47 -6.74 22.78
C THR A 120 -22.89 -6.23 22.49
N ALA A 121 -23.31 -5.18 23.17
CA ALA A 121 -24.56 -4.44 22.93
C ALA A 121 -24.35 -3.01 23.47
N ILE A 122 -24.22 -2.05 22.57
CA ILE A 122 -23.89 -0.68 22.94
C ILE A 122 -25.12 0.20 22.72
N ASP A 123 -25.63 0.82 23.81
CA ASP A 123 -26.55 1.93 23.69
C ASP A 123 -25.72 3.24 23.69
N PRO A 124 -25.60 3.93 22.55
CA PRO A 124 -24.77 5.13 22.45
C PRO A 124 -25.27 6.25 23.37
N THR A 125 -26.54 6.26 23.77
CA THR A 125 -27.12 7.29 24.64
C THR A 125 -26.56 7.25 26.06
N GLU A 126 -26.09 6.10 26.53
CA GLU A 126 -25.45 5.95 27.85
C GLU A 126 -24.07 6.63 27.92
N PHE A 127 -23.48 6.96 26.79
CA PHE A 127 -22.13 7.51 26.66
C PHE A 127 -22.13 8.99 26.19
N ILE A 128 -23.27 9.66 26.19
CA ILE A 128 -23.35 11.07 25.90
C ILE A 128 -22.94 11.87 27.15
N PHE A 129 -21.67 12.20 27.25
CA PHE A 129 -21.18 13.12 28.26
C PHE A 129 -21.12 14.52 27.66
N ILE A 130 -21.89 15.45 28.21
CA ILE A 130 -21.82 16.87 27.86
C ILE A 130 -20.75 17.48 28.75
N ASP A 131 -19.51 17.41 28.31
CA ASP A 131 -18.38 18.11 28.90
C ASP A 131 -17.73 18.95 27.80
N ASP A 132 -18.06 20.24 27.76
CA ASP A 132 -17.48 21.18 26.80
C ASP A 132 -16.04 21.56 27.17
N SER A 133 -15.51 21.00 28.25
CA SER A 133 -14.13 21.25 28.67
C SER A 133 -13.14 20.59 27.70
N PRO A 134 -12.09 21.30 27.28
CA PRO A 134 -11.04 20.71 26.50
C PRO A 134 -10.39 19.52 27.22
N SER A 135 -10.28 18.41 26.53
CA SER A 135 -9.60 17.21 27.04
C SER A 135 -8.49 16.78 26.06
N THR A 136 -7.45 16.17 26.61
CA THR A 136 -6.38 15.58 25.81
C THR A 136 -6.54 14.07 25.76
N LEU A 137 -6.66 13.53 24.58
CA LEU A 137 -6.81 12.12 24.32
C LEU A 137 -5.48 11.53 23.82
N ALA A 138 -5.22 10.27 24.17
CA ALA A 138 -4.12 9.49 23.63
C ALA A 138 -4.68 8.21 22.98
N GLY A 139 -4.15 7.85 21.82
CA GLY A 139 -4.61 6.65 21.13
C GLY A 139 -3.74 6.33 19.92
N ARG A 140 -4.23 5.42 19.09
CA ARG A 140 -3.58 5.04 17.83
C ARG A 140 -4.38 5.56 16.65
N LEU A 141 -3.73 6.32 15.79
CA LEU A 141 -4.30 6.79 14.52
C LEU A 141 -4.44 5.61 13.55
N VAL A 142 -5.63 5.43 13.02
CA VAL A 142 -5.96 4.36 12.08
C VAL A 142 -6.54 5.00 10.82
N PRO A 143 -6.14 4.54 9.62
CA PRO A 143 -6.74 5.01 8.38
C PRO A 143 -8.24 4.75 8.34
N SER A 144 -8.96 5.63 7.64
CA SER A 144 -10.37 5.43 7.31
C SER A 144 -10.59 4.09 6.62
N ASP A 145 -11.63 3.37 7.00
CA ASP A 145 -12.04 2.16 6.28
C ASP A 145 -12.55 2.54 4.87
N ASP A 146 -12.36 1.65 3.89
CA ASP A 146 -12.89 1.84 2.54
C ASP A 146 -14.42 1.76 2.54
N ILE A 147 -15.07 2.64 1.76
CA ILE A 147 -16.53 2.65 1.65
C ILE A 147 -17.01 1.38 0.95
N ILE A 148 -17.87 0.64 1.65
CA ILE A 148 -18.56 -0.54 1.11
C ILE A 148 -19.94 -0.14 0.57
N ALA A 149 -20.25 -0.52 -0.66
CA ALA A 149 -21.53 -0.22 -1.27
C ALA A 149 -22.69 -0.82 -0.45
N GLY A 150 -23.64 0.04 -0.03
CA GLY A 150 -24.78 -0.34 0.80
C GLY A 150 -24.62 -0.13 2.30
N ASP A 151 -23.41 0.01 2.83
CA ASP A 151 -23.17 0.28 4.25
C ASP A 151 -23.59 1.69 4.66
N VAL A 152 -23.32 2.66 3.78
CA VAL A 152 -23.60 4.11 3.99
C VAL A 152 -25.10 4.44 4.20
N GLN A 153 -26.00 3.58 3.74
CA GLN A 153 -27.46 3.79 3.81
C GLN A 153 -28.14 2.89 4.86
N SER A 154 -27.39 2.11 5.60
CA SER A 154 -27.93 1.16 6.56
C SER A 154 -27.80 1.68 7.99
N ASP A 155 -28.83 1.42 8.83
CA ASP A 155 -28.73 1.63 10.27
C ASP A 155 -27.75 0.63 10.93
N HIS A 156 -27.19 -0.30 10.14
CA HIS A 156 -26.27 -1.34 10.55
C HIS A 156 -24.90 -1.14 9.91
N ARG A 157 -24.20 -0.09 10.36
CA ARG A 157 -22.89 0.28 9.82
C ARG A 157 -21.79 -0.64 10.35
N ILE A 158 -20.94 -1.13 9.45
CA ILE A 158 -19.83 -2.05 9.79
C ILE A 158 -18.43 -1.44 9.60
N ILE A 159 -18.34 -0.21 9.06
CA ILE A 159 -17.09 0.49 8.76
C ILE A 159 -17.00 1.84 9.47
N VAL A 160 -15.76 2.29 9.74
CA VAL A 160 -15.46 3.65 10.19
C VAL A 160 -14.88 4.42 9.02
N ALA A 161 -15.75 5.02 8.21
CA ALA A 161 -15.36 5.79 7.04
C ALA A 161 -15.54 7.30 7.30
N ALA A 162 -14.46 8.07 7.33
CA ALA A 162 -14.51 9.50 7.55
C ALA A 162 -15.36 10.21 6.48
N ALA A 163 -15.26 9.78 5.22
CA ALA A 163 -16.03 10.34 4.10
C ALA A 163 -17.56 10.13 4.23
N ASP A 164 -18.00 9.16 5.02
CA ASP A 164 -19.41 8.93 5.32
C ASP A 164 -19.82 9.70 6.59
N LEU A 165 -19.02 9.62 7.64
CA LEU A 165 -19.28 10.28 8.92
C LEU A 165 -19.33 11.81 8.80
N ILE A 166 -18.60 12.42 7.88
CA ILE A 166 -18.64 13.89 7.66
C ILE A 166 -20.05 14.36 7.30
N ASN A 167 -20.77 13.57 6.49
CA ASN A 167 -22.14 13.89 6.08
C ASN A 167 -23.15 13.60 7.20
N GLU A 168 -23.00 12.48 7.91
CA GLU A 168 -23.87 12.10 9.02
C GLU A 168 -23.79 13.11 10.18
N TRP A 169 -22.57 13.49 10.53
CA TRP A 169 -22.33 14.42 11.62
C TRP A 169 -22.40 15.89 11.20
N GLN A 170 -22.66 16.16 9.91
CA GLN A 170 -22.76 17.49 9.33
C GLN A 170 -21.54 18.38 9.65
N CYS A 171 -20.37 17.81 9.51
CA CYS A 171 -19.10 18.50 9.76
C CYS A 171 -18.70 19.37 8.56
N GLU A 172 -18.19 20.56 8.79
CA GLU A 172 -17.60 21.39 7.73
C GLU A 172 -16.26 20.84 7.25
N SER A 173 -15.51 20.22 8.17
CA SER A 173 -14.24 19.55 7.88
C SER A 173 -14.02 18.38 8.83
N MET A 174 -13.23 17.39 8.39
CA MET A 174 -12.96 16.19 9.16
C MET A 174 -11.54 15.70 8.88
N TYR A 175 -10.90 15.15 9.89
CA TYR A 175 -9.63 14.42 9.73
C TYR A 175 -9.87 13.10 8.99
N ASP A 176 -8.98 12.72 8.08
CA ASP A 176 -9.01 11.42 7.42
C ASP A 176 -8.55 10.34 8.39
N GLY A 177 -9.41 9.33 8.61
CA GLY A 177 -9.18 8.26 9.59
C GLY A 177 -9.82 8.52 10.95
N TYR A 178 -9.42 7.71 11.93
CA TYR A 178 -9.96 7.75 13.29
C TYR A 178 -8.89 7.38 14.31
N ILE A 179 -9.14 7.71 15.58
CA ILE A 179 -8.26 7.32 16.68
C ILE A 179 -8.93 6.21 17.50
N ILE A 180 -8.21 5.12 17.73
CA ILE A 180 -8.57 4.12 18.74
C ILE A 180 -7.98 4.57 20.07
N LEU A 181 -8.81 4.79 21.09
CA LEU A 181 -8.35 5.25 22.39
C LEU A 181 -7.45 4.21 23.08
N ALA A 182 -6.41 4.70 23.75
CA ALA A 182 -5.55 3.90 24.59
C ALA A 182 -6.25 3.43 25.88
N GLU A 183 -7.23 4.20 26.34
CA GLU A 183 -8.06 3.93 27.52
C GLU A 183 -9.53 4.07 27.16
N THR A 184 -10.40 3.36 27.83
CA THR A 184 -11.86 3.42 27.58
C THR A 184 -12.62 3.69 28.87
N VAL A 185 -13.92 3.96 28.73
CA VAL A 185 -14.84 4.16 29.85
C VAL A 185 -15.66 2.90 30.11
N SER A 186 -15.82 2.54 31.38
CA SER A 186 -16.68 1.41 31.77
C SER A 186 -18.14 1.68 31.34
N PRO A 187 -18.89 0.68 30.84
CA PRO A 187 -18.60 -0.77 30.82
C PRO A 187 -17.87 -1.26 29.54
N LEU A 188 -17.44 -0.38 28.65
CA LEU A 188 -16.73 -0.78 27.42
C LEU A 188 -15.36 -1.37 27.75
N THR A 189 -14.82 -2.16 26.84
CA THR A 189 -13.46 -2.68 26.88
C THR A 189 -12.57 -1.97 25.87
N VAL A 190 -11.28 -1.87 26.16
CA VAL A 190 -10.30 -1.24 25.27
C VAL A 190 -10.23 -2.01 23.95
N ILE A 191 -10.32 -1.30 22.83
CA ILE A 191 -10.16 -1.89 21.50
C ILE A 191 -8.69 -2.28 21.30
N SER A 192 -8.44 -3.52 20.87
CA SER A 192 -7.09 -3.98 20.58
C SER A 192 -6.57 -3.31 19.30
N ALA A 193 -5.55 -2.48 19.46
CA ALA A 193 -4.88 -1.79 18.34
C ALA A 193 -3.37 -2.05 18.43
N PRO A 194 -2.89 -3.23 18.02
CA PRO A 194 -1.47 -3.56 18.04
C PRO A 194 -0.66 -2.65 17.11
N PRO A 195 0.66 -2.49 17.34
CA PRO A 195 1.54 -1.80 16.42
C PRO A 195 1.40 -2.36 15.00
N PRO A 196 1.49 -1.50 13.96
CA PRO A 196 1.52 -2.00 12.60
C PRO A 196 2.73 -2.91 12.42
N VAL A 197 2.48 -4.14 11.97
CA VAL A 197 3.58 -5.05 11.62
C VAL A 197 4.13 -4.57 10.28
N PRO A 198 5.43 -4.23 10.17
CA PRO A 198 6.03 -3.88 8.89
C PRO A 198 5.86 -5.07 7.93
N GLN A 199 4.89 -5.00 7.06
CA GLN A 199 4.73 -6.01 6.02
C GLN A 199 5.61 -5.58 4.84
N ALA A 200 6.75 -6.25 4.68
CA ALA A 200 7.52 -6.19 3.45
C ALA A 200 6.70 -6.87 2.34
N VAL A 201 5.79 -6.13 1.75
CA VAL A 201 5.01 -6.62 0.61
C VAL A 201 5.87 -6.48 -0.64
N LEU A 202 6.55 -7.58 -1.02
CA LEU A 202 7.23 -7.67 -2.31
C LEU A 202 6.23 -7.39 -3.43
N ASN A 203 6.50 -6.37 -4.21
CA ASN A 203 5.70 -6.08 -5.40
C ASN A 203 6.04 -7.13 -6.50
N TRP A 204 5.28 -8.23 -6.50
CA TRP A 204 5.44 -9.35 -7.43
C TRP A 204 5.32 -8.92 -8.89
N LEU A 205 4.58 -7.85 -9.19
CA LEU A 205 4.47 -7.31 -10.53
C LEU A 205 5.81 -6.76 -11.03
N ASN A 206 6.54 -6.03 -10.19
CA ASN A 206 7.87 -5.51 -10.53
C ASN A 206 8.87 -6.66 -10.72
N ILE A 207 8.79 -7.73 -9.92
CA ILE A 207 9.62 -8.92 -10.09
C ILE A 207 9.30 -9.63 -11.41
N PHE A 208 8.02 -9.76 -11.75
CA PHE A 208 7.60 -10.36 -13.02
C PHE A 208 8.14 -9.58 -14.22
N TYR A 209 8.03 -8.25 -14.21
CA TYR A 209 8.63 -7.41 -15.26
C TYR A 209 10.16 -7.53 -15.34
N ALA A 210 10.84 -7.66 -14.21
CA ALA A 210 12.28 -7.87 -14.22
C ALA A 210 12.67 -9.19 -14.92
N ILE A 211 11.92 -10.27 -14.68
CA ILE A 211 12.09 -11.56 -15.36
C ILE A 211 11.83 -11.41 -16.87
N GLU A 212 10.80 -10.67 -17.25
CA GLU A 212 10.46 -10.42 -18.65
C GLU A 212 11.59 -9.68 -19.38
N TRP A 213 12.18 -8.66 -18.78
CA TRP A 213 13.34 -7.95 -19.35
C TRP A 213 14.56 -8.85 -19.53
N ILE A 214 14.82 -9.73 -18.54
CA ILE A 214 15.90 -10.73 -18.65
C ILE A 214 15.62 -11.69 -19.82
N ALA A 215 14.39 -12.16 -19.96
CA ALA A 215 13.98 -13.02 -21.06
C ALA A 215 14.20 -12.35 -22.42
N PHE A 216 13.86 -11.05 -22.55
CA PHE A 216 14.12 -10.29 -23.78
C PHE A 216 15.61 -10.16 -24.10
N ALA A 217 16.45 -9.93 -23.07
CA ALA A 217 17.90 -9.89 -23.26
C ALA A 217 18.46 -11.23 -23.80
N VAL A 218 18.05 -12.34 -23.18
CA VAL A 218 18.43 -13.70 -23.61
C VAL A 218 17.92 -13.99 -25.02
N PHE A 219 16.65 -13.60 -25.31
CA PHE A 219 16.06 -13.81 -26.62
C PHE A 219 16.79 -13.00 -27.73
N ALA A 220 17.19 -11.78 -27.45
CA ALA A 220 17.95 -10.96 -28.39
C ALA A 220 19.31 -11.61 -28.74
N LEU A 221 20.04 -12.14 -27.75
CA LEU A 221 21.29 -12.89 -27.97
C LEU A 221 21.06 -14.19 -28.71
N TYR A 222 20.02 -14.94 -28.37
CA TYR A 222 19.63 -16.15 -29.08
C TYR A 222 19.28 -15.85 -30.55
N PHE A 223 18.57 -14.77 -30.80
CA PHE A 223 18.19 -14.37 -32.13
C PHE A 223 19.42 -14.07 -33.02
N TRP A 224 20.41 -13.33 -32.49
CA TRP A 224 21.66 -13.11 -33.19
C TRP A 224 22.37 -14.42 -33.50
N PHE A 225 22.48 -15.32 -32.51
CA PHE A 225 23.09 -16.64 -32.72
C PHE A 225 22.39 -17.45 -33.84
N ARG A 226 21.06 -17.41 -33.85
CA ARG A 226 20.23 -18.10 -34.86
C ARG A 226 20.44 -17.49 -36.24
N LEU A 227 20.51 -16.17 -36.36
CA LEU A 227 20.77 -15.52 -37.66
C LEU A 227 22.14 -15.86 -38.22
N VAL A 228 23.19 -15.91 -37.39
CA VAL A 228 24.53 -16.35 -37.82
C VAL A 228 24.49 -17.78 -38.30
N LYS A 229 23.79 -18.67 -37.57
CA LYS A 229 23.66 -20.10 -37.96
C LYS A 229 22.95 -20.24 -39.30
N ASP A 230 21.83 -19.56 -39.50
CA ASP A 230 21.07 -19.60 -40.76
C ASP A 230 21.87 -19.02 -41.95
N ALA A 231 22.78 -18.07 -41.70
CA ALA A 231 23.69 -17.55 -42.70
C ALA A 231 24.76 -18.57 -43.13
N VAL A 232 25.30 -19.36 -42.17
CA VAL A 232 26.24 -20.42 -42.45
C VAL A 232 25.59 -21.56 -43.24
N GLU A 233 24.38 -21.95 -42.87
CA GLU A 233 23.61 -22.98 -43.59
C GLU A 233 23.40 -22.60 -45.04
N ARG A 234 22.94 -21.34 -45.32
CA ARG A 234 22.75 -20.81 -46.67
C ARG A 234 24.06 -20.76 -47.50
N GLU A 235 25.18 -20.37 -46.88
CA GLU A 235 26.48 -20.36 -47.57
C GLU A 235 26.95 -21.77 -47.96
N THR A 236 26.67 -22.76 -47.09
CA THR A 236 27.02 -24.16 -47.32
C THR A 236 26.16 -24.78 -48.42
N GLU A 237 24.85 -24.48 -48.44
CA GLU A 237 23.94 -24.93 -49.51
C GLU A 237 24.35 -24.37 -50.88
N ALA A 238 24.59 -23.06 -50.95
CA ALA A 238 25.03 -22.42 -52.17
C ALA A 238 26.38 -22.94 -52.72
N ALA A 239 27.30 -23.31 -51.82
CA ALA A 239 28.56 -23.94 -52.18
C ALA A 239 28.40 -25.39 -52.69
N GLY A 240 27.41 -26.12 -52.21
CA GLY A 240 27.04 -27.46 -52.62
C GLY A 240 26.40 -27.48 -54.02
N GLU A 241 25.55 -26.49 -54.31
CA GLU A 241 24.90 -26.36 -55.63
C GLU A 241 25.86 -25.88 -56.75
N ALA A 242 26.98 -25.24 -56.38
CA ALA A 242 27.98 -24.74 -57.32
C ALA A 242 29.06 -25.82 -57.71
N GLN A 243 29.00 -27.02 -57.15
CA GLN A 243 29.89 -28.11 -57.54
C GLN A 243 29.18 -29.02 -58.57
N PRO A 244 29.68 -29.06 -59.84
CA PRO A 244 29.08 -29.87 -60.90
C PRO A 244 29.27 -31.37 -60.69
#